data_717a4110a3e3d524ab8da825a9076aed
#
_entry.id   717a4110a3e3d524ab8da825a9076aed
#
_cell.length_a   1.000
_cell.length_b   1.000
_cell.length_c   1.000
_cell.angle_alpha   90.00
_cell.angle_beta   90.00
_cell.angle_gamma   90.00
#
_symmetry.space_group_name_H-M   'P 1'
#
loop_
_entity.id
_entity.type
_entity.pdbx_description
1 polymer ?
#
loop_
_entity_poly.entity_id
_entity_poly.type
_entity_poly.pdbx_seq_one_letter_code
_entity_poly.pdbx_strand_id
1 'polypeptide(L)'
;KASESGSIEVGVSASTILTVPEGVQASDFSSTGVTPDLKLKPEVAAPGGAVMSATPGNYYDRLSGTAEASAQAGAVATLVRQRVASDPAFAGLSASEKNAVVMNLLMGTARPIVDAEQNNGTFYSPRRVGAGLVDAQGATTSSVYPSVVGAVDPSRPKADLGDGTSGWTFQVTLTNVSDTAHTYT
;
A
#
# COMPACT_ATOMS: atom_id res chain seq x y z
N LYS A 1 11.80 -25.69 -10.21
CA LYS A 1 13.27 -25.83 -10.10
C LYS A 1 13.87 -24.65 -10.82
N ALA A 2 14.64 -23.81 -10.11
CA ALA A 2 15.43 -22.77 -10.76
C ALA A 2 16.44 -23.45 -11.71
N SER A 3 16.55 -22.98 -12.93
CA SER A 3 17.56 -23.47 -13.85
C SER A 3 18.94 -22.94 -13.43
N GLU A 4 19.99 -23.68 -13.66
CA GLU A 4 21.36 -23.27 -13.37
C GLU A 4 21.80 -22.02 -14.17
N SER A 5 21.02 -21.61 -15.18
CA SER A 5 21.27 -20.39 -15.99
C SER A 5 20.70 -19.12 -15.39
N GLY A 6 19.99 -19.18 -14.26
CA GLY A 6 19.49 -18.00 -13.54
C GLY A 6 18.35 -17.23 -14.21
N SER A 7 17.80 -17.70 -15.32
CA SER A 7 16.63 -17.13 -15.98
C SER A 7 15.46 -18.10 -15.95
N ILE A 8 14.27 -17.57 -15.62
CA ILE A 8 13.00 -18.31 -15.69
C ILE A 8 12.11 -17.56 -16.66
N GLU A 9 11.64 -18.25 -17.68
CA GLU A 9 10.60 -17.73 -18.56
C GLU A 9 9.23 -18.10 -17.99
N VAL A 10 8.40 -17.09 -17.72
CA VAL A 10 7.04 -17.28 -17.22
C VAL A 10 6.06 -16.95 -18.33
N GLY A 11 5.40 -17.96 -18.86
CA GLY A 11 4.31 -17.81 -19.82
C GLY A 11 2.96 -17.82 -19.12
N VAL A 12 2.11 -16.84 -19.38
CA VAL A 12 0.70 -16.83 -18.94
C VAL A 12 -0.16 -17.24 -20.14
N SER A 13 -0.68 -18.46 -20.12
CA SER A 13 -1.47 -19.02 -21.21
C SER A 13 -2.98 -18.76 -21.12
N ALA A 14 -3.47 -18.42 -19.92
CA ALA A 14 -4.88 -18.07 -19.69
C ALA A 14 -5.01 -17.16 -18.46
N SER A 15 -5.98 -16.25 -18.49
CA SER A 15 -6.39 -15.45 -17.35
C SER A 15 -7.91 -15.56 -17.17
N THR A 16 -8.35 -15.67 -15.93
CA THR A 16 -9.77 -15.62 -15.56
C THR A 16 -10.01 -14.41 -14.67
N ILE A 17 -10.97 -13.57 -15.07
CA ILE A 17 -11.42 -12.46 -14.23
C ILE A 17 -12.50 -13.00 -13.30
N LEU A 18 -12.22 -12.99 -11.99
CA LEU A 18 -13.21 -13.26 -10.97
C LEU A 18 -13.84 -11.92 -10.56
N THR A 19 -15.11 -11.75 -10.86
CA THR A 19 -15.88 -10.61 -10.35
C THR A 19 -16.33 -10.93 -8.92
N VAL A 20 -15.92 -10.11 -7.95
CA VAL A 20 -16.44 -10.19 -6.59
C VAL A 20 -17.68 -9.28 -6.51
N PRO A 21 -18.89 -9.82 -6.33
CA PRO A 21 -20.12 -9.05 -6.42
C PRO A 21 -20.32 -8.03 -5.29
N GLU A 22 -19.66 -8.22 -4.17
CA GLU A 22 -19.92 -7.50 -2.91
C GLU A 22 -18.96 -6.34 -2.63
N GLY A 23 -18.11 -5.95 -3.59
CA GLY A 23 -17.16 -4.86 -3.42
C GLY A 23 -15.97 -5.23 -2.54
N VAL A 24 -15.14 -4.22 -2.23
CA VAL A 24 -13.95 -4.38 -1.39
C VAL A 24 -14.35 -4.18 0.07
N GLN A 25 -14.12 -5.20 0.90
CA GLN A 25 -14.39 -5.17 2.35
C GLN A 25 -13.17 -5.60 3.14
N ALA A 26 -13.04 -5.10 4.38
CA ALA A 26 -12.05 -5.60 5.30
C ALA A 26 -12.49 -6.98 5.82
N SER A 27 -11.65 -7.99 5.65
CA SER A 27 -11.94 -9.36 6.13
C SER A 27 -12.01 -9.42 7.66
N ASP A 28 -12.90 -10.25 8.19
CA ASP A 28 -13.12 -10.40 9.64
C ASP A 28 -11.88 -10.92 10.38
N PHE A 29 -11.06 -11.70 9.72
CA PHE A 29 -9.79 -12.18 10.28
C PHE A 29 -8.69 -11.12 10.34
N SER A 30 -8.89 -9.92 9.74
CA SER A 30 -7.89 -8.87 9.77
C SER A 30 -7.80 -8.24 11.15
N SER A 31 -6.58 -8.18 11.70
CA SER A 31 -6.34 -7.53 12.99
C SER A 31 -6.57 -6.02 12.91
N THR A 32 -7.00 -5.45 14.03
CA THR A 32 -7.17 -4.00 14.17
C THR A 32 -6.00 -3.43 14.98
N GLY A 33 -5.31 -2.42 14.43
CA GLY A 33 -4.30 -1.64 15.18
C GLY A 33 -4.99 -0.78 16.25
N VAL A 34 -4.26 -0.24 17.21
CA VAL A 34 -2.82 0.10 17.19
C VAL A 34 -1.94 -1.07 17.67
N THR A 35 -0.62 -0.92 17.51
CA THR A 35 0.36 -1.83 18.11
C THR A 35 0.47 -1.60 19.63
N PRO A 36 1.07 -2.52 20.41
CA PRO A 36 1.26 -2.34 21.86
C PRO A 36 2.04 -1.07 22.24
N ASP A 37 2.89 -0.57 21.36
CA ASP A 37 3.61 0.70 21.52
C ASP A 37 2.84 1.91 20.93
N LEU A 38 1.53 1.76 20.75
CA LEU A 38 0.56 2.76 20.30
C LEU A 38 0.79 3.33 18.90
N LYS A 39 1.59 2.69 18.07
CA LYS A 39 1.76 3.11 16.68
C LYS A 39 0.56 2.72 15.82
N LEU A 40 0.12 3.62 14.97
CA LEU A 40 -0.95 3.36 14.02
C LEU A 40 -0.48 2.33 12.97
N LYS A 41 -1.19 1.21 12.90
CA LYS A 41 -1.04 0.12 11.92
C LYS A 41 -2.44 -0.36 11.49
N PRO A 42 -2.56 -0.97 10.29
CA PRO A 42 -1.54 -1.17 9.24
C PRO A 42 -1.23 0.10 8.47
N GLU A 43 -0.28 0.07 7.53
CA GLU A 43 -0.02 1.17 6.57
C GLU A 43 -1.02 1.19 5.43
N VAL A 44 -1.29 0.02 4.85
CA VAL A 44 -2.22 -0.19 3.72
C VAL A 44 -2.94 -1.52 3.87
N ALA A 45 -4.02 -1.68 3.15
CA ALA A 45 -4.71 -2.96 2.95
C ALA A 45 -4.40 -3.51 1.55
N ALA A 46 -4.47 -4.83 1.40
CA ALA A 46 -4.35 -5.51 0.13
C ALA A 46 -5.28 -6.74 0.09
N PRO A 47 -5.61 -7.29 -1.09
CA PRO A 47 -6.45 -8.48 -1.18
C PRO A 47 -5.84 -9.65 -0.41
N GLY A 48 -6.61 -10.24 0.49
CA GLY A 48 -6.16 -11.36 1.33
C GLY A 48 -7.22 -12.46 1.47
N GLY A 49 -8.39 -12.29 0.84
CA GLY A 49 -9.47 -13.28 0.86
C GLY A 49 -9.49 -14.12 -0.41
N ALA A 50 -9.50 -15.46 -0.27
CA ALA A 50 -9.60 -16.42 -1.36
C ALA A 50 -8.58 -16.20 -2.49
N VAL A 51 -7.35 -15.86 -2.14
CA VAL A 51 -6.24 -15.63 -3.06
C VAL A 51 -5.77 -16.96 -3.65
N MET A 52 -5.84 -17.10 -4.97
CA MET A 52 -5.30 -18.26 -5.67
C MET A 52 -3.77 -18.17 -5.68
N SER A 53 -3.12 -19.15 -5.15
CA SER A 53 -1.65 -19.20 -5.05
C SER A 53 -1.10 -20.60 -5.29
N ALA A 54 0.17 -20.68 -5.68
CA ALA A 54 0.89 -21.94 -5.77
C ALA A 54 1.17 -22.48 -4.38
N THR A 55 0.96 -23.78 -4.21
CA THR A 55 1.18 -24.51 -2.96
C THR A 55 2.19 -25.64 -3.17
N PRO A 56 2.82 -26.17 -2.08
CA PRO A 56 3.76 -27.27 -2.19
C PRO A 56 3.17 -28.48 -2.93
N GLY A 57 4.00 -29.21 -3.68
CA GLY A 57 3.58 -30.37 -4.45
C GLY A 57 3.10 -30.05 -5.86
N ASN A 58 3.37 -28.86 -6.37
CA ASN A 58 2.98 -28.39 -7.70
C ASN A 58 1.46 -28.26 -7.87
N TYR A 59 0.79 -27.82 -6.82
CA TYR A 59 -0.64 -27.54 -6.80
C TYR A 59 -0.92 -26.04 -6.72
N TYR A 60 -2.18 -25.69 -6.94
CA TYR A 60 -2.72 -24.36 -6.72
C TYR A 60 -3.93 -24.46 -5.80
N ASP A 61 -4.04 -23.56 -4.85
CA ASP A 61 -5.16 -23.54 -3.91
C ASP A 61 -5.55 -22.11 -3.58
N ARG A 62 -6.73 -21.95 -2.99
CA ARG A 62 -7.23 -20.66 -2.49
C ARG A 62 -6.91 -20.52 -1.01
N LEU A 63 -6.11 -19.54 -0.69
CA LEU A 63 -5.71 -19.22 0.66
C LEU A 63 -6.33 -17.89 1.10
N SER A 64 -6.64 -17.79 2.38
CA SER A 64 -7.18 -16.56 2.96
C SER A 64 -6.41 -16.20 4.22
N GLY A 65 -5.90 -14.98 4.27
CA GLY A 65 -5.16 -14.47 5.41
C GLY A 65 -4.52 -13.12 5.14
N THR A 66 -4.11 -12.47 6.21
CA THR A 66 -3.30 -11.24 6.13
C THR A 66 -1.89 -11.53 5.58
N ALA A 67 -1.45 -12.78 5.62
CA ALA A 67 -0.20 -13.22 4.99
C ALA A 67 -0.25 -13.06 3.46
N GLU A 68 -1.36 -13.48 2.83
CA GLU A 68 -1.60 -13.32 1.40
C GLU A 68 -1.67 -11.84 1.01
N ALA A 69 -2.36 -11.03 1.82
CA ALA A 69 -2.41 -9.58 1.64
C ALA A 69 -1.03 -8.94 1.76
N SER A 70 -0.22 -9.36 2.73
CA SER A 70 1.16 -8.88 2.92
C SER A 70 2.05 -9.20 1.72
N ALA A 71 1.93 -10.41 1.16
CA ALA A 71 2.67 -10.81 -0.04
C ALA A 71 2.30 -9.92 -1.25
N GLN A 72 1.02 -9.62 -1.45
CA GLN A 72 0.57 -8.73 -2.52
C GLN A 72 1.03 -7.28 -2.33
N ALA A 73 0.91 -6.74 -1.11
CA ALA A 73 1.43 -5.41 -0.79
C ALA A 73 2.95 -5.34 -1.01
N GLY A 74 3.69 -6.39 -0.63
CA GLY A 74 5.13 -6.52 -0.86
C GLY A 74 5.50 -6.56 -2.34
N ALA A 75 4.70 -7.24 -3.17
CA ALA A 75 4.89 -7.25 -4.62
C ALA A 75 4.72 -5.85 -5.23
N VAL A 76 3.66 -5.13 -4.85
CA VAL A 76 3.46 -3.73 -5.29
C VAL A 76 4.61 -2.84 -4.81
N ALA A 77 5.04 -2.98 -3.54
CA ALA A 77 6.18 -2.24 -3.00
C ALA A 77 7.46 -2.49 -3.81
N THR A 78 7.66 -3.72 -4.30
CA THR A 78 8.81 -4.07 -5.14
C THR A 78 8.77 -3.35 -6.50
N LEU A 79 7.59 -3.27 -7.13
CA LEU A 79 7.42 -2.51 -8.38
C LEU A 79 7.67 -1.02 -8.18
N VAL A 80 7.14 -0.44 -7.11
CA VAL A 80 7.39 0.98 -6.77
C VAL A 80 8.87 1.21 -6.48
N ARG A 81 9.52 0.31 -5.76
CA ARG A 81 10.97 0.38 -5.50
C ARG A 81 11.79 0.30 -6.79
N GLN A 82 11.42 -0.55 -7.73
CA GLN A 82 12.06 -0.64 -9.04
C GLN A 82 11.97 0.71 -9.76
N ARG A 83 10.79 1.32 -9.81
CA ARG A 83 10.60 2.64 -10.38
C ARG A 83 11.51 3.68 -9.69
N VAL A 84 11.41 3.80 -8.37
CA VAL A 84 12.20 4.80 -7.60
C VAL A 84 13.70 4.60 -7.76
N ALA A 85 14.16 3.37 -8.01
CA ALA A 85 15.56 3.07 -8.25
C ALA A 85 16.03 3.49 -9.64
N SER A 86 15.16 3.40 -10.67
CA SER A 86 15.51 3.59 -12.07
C SER A 86 15.13 4.96 -12.63
N ASP A 87 14.16 5.65 -12.03
CA ASP A 87 13.67 6.94 -12.52
C ASP A 87 14.66 8.07 -12.15
N PRO A 88 15.16 8.84 -13.14
CA PRO A 88 16.07 9.96 -12.92
C PRO A 88 15.56 11.01 -11.93
N ALA A 89 14.25 11.18 -11.80
CA ALA A 89 13.64 12.10 -10.85
C ALA A 89 14.04 11.82 -9.38
N PHE A 90 14.42 10.59 -9.06
CA PHE A 90 14.86 10.15 -7.72
C PHE A 90 16.35 9.89 -7.62
N ALA A 91 17.14 10.19 -8.66
CA ALA A 91 18.56 9.83 -8.71
C ALA A 91 19.40 10.47 -7.59
N GLY A 92 19.06 11.70 -7.19
CA GLY A 92 19.76 12.45 -6.14
C GLY A 92 19.46 12.00 -4.71
N LEU A 93 18.48 11.10 -4.51
CA LEU A 93 18.07 10.66 -3.19
C LEU A 93 18.98 9.54 -2.64
N SER A 94 19.26 9.60 -1.35
CA SER A 94 19.89 8.50 -0.60
C SER A 94 19.00 7.25 -0.56
N ALA A 95 19.56 6.11 -0.17
CA ALA A 95 18.80 4.86 -0.03
C ALA A 95 17.64 4.98 0.99
N SER A 96 17.86 5.72 2.08
CA SER A 96 16.83 5.97 3.09
C SER A 96 15.68 6.81 2.54
N GLU A 97 16.00 7.90 1.83
CA GLU A 97 14.99 8.76 1.20
C GLU A 97 14.21 8.01 0.12
N LYS A 98 14.86 7.19 -0.69
CA LYS A 98 14.19 6.32 -1.66
C LYS A 98 13.20 5.35 -0.99
N ASN A 99 13.57 4.77 0.14
CA ASN A 99 12.65 3.92 0.91
C ASN A 99 11.45 4.71 1.45
N ALA A 100 11.67 5.94 1.93
CA ALA A 100 10.58 6.82 2.35
C ALA A 100 9.65 7.15 1.18
N VAL A 101 10.18 7.48 0.01
CA VAL A 101 9.38 7.74 -1.21
C VAL A 101 8.52 6.53 -1.58
N VAL A 102 9.06 5.31 -1.50
CA VAL A 102 8.28 4.08 -1.77
C VAL A 102 7.06 4.00 -0.85
N MET A 103 7.23 4.23 0.44
CA MET A 103 6.13 4.18 1.40
C MET A 103 5.15 5.35 1.21
N ASN A 104 5.66 6.53 0.90
CA ASN A 104 4.84 7.71 0.65
C ASN A 104 3.98 7.53 -0.61
N LEU A 105 4.51 6.91 -1.67
CA LEU A 105 3.75 6.55 -2.86
C LEU A 105 2.70 5.48 -2.56
N LEU A 106 3.07 4.40 -1.86
CA LEU A 106 2.12 3.33 -1.52
C LEU A 106 0.94 3.84 -0.69
N MET A 107 1.22 4.65 0.33
CA MET A 107 0.18 5.18 1.21
C MET A 107 -0.59 6.34 0.58
N GLY A 108 0.11 7.25 -0.12
CA GLY A 108 -0.49 8.43 -0.71
C GLY A 108 -1.38 8.16 -1.92
N THR A 109 -1.23 7.00 -2.57
CA THR A 109 -2.08 6.58 -3.70
C THR A 109 -3.07 5.48 -3.33
N ALA A 110 -3.04 5.00 -2.08
CA ALA A 110 -3.99 4.00 -1.61
C ALA A 110 -5.42 4.54 -1.70
N ARG A 111 -6.36 3.66 -2.06
CA ARG A 111 -7.77 4.03 -2.21
C ARG A 111 -8.54 3.76 -0.91
N PRO A 112 -9.17 4.78 -0.31
CA PRO A 112 -10.01 4.59 0.85
C PRO A 112 -11.10 3.55 0.58
N ILE A 113 -11.38 2.68 1.55
CA ILE A 113 -12.38 1.62 1.45
C ILE A 113 -13.62 2.04 2.22
N VAL A 114 -14.77 2.06 1.54
CA VAL A 114 -16.06 2.36 2.18
C VAL A 114 -16.45 1.18 3.08
N ASP A 115 -16.87 1.50 4.30
CA ASP A 115 -17.37 0.52 5.25
C ASP A 115 -18.81 0.14 4.90
N ALA A 116 -18.97 -0.98 4.20
CA ALA A 116 -20.29 -1.45 3.77
C ALA A 116 -21.17 -1.90 4.95
N GLU A 117 -20.58 -2.26 6.10
CA GLU A 117 -21.31 -2.68 7.29
C GLU A 117 -22.05 -1.50 7.95
N GLN A 118 -21.47 -0.30 7.88
CA GLN A 118 -22.08 0.92 8.42
C GLN A 118 -23.24 1.45 7.54
N ASN A 119 -23.30 1.06 6.29
CA ASN A 119 -24.32 1.44 5.30
C ASN A 119 -24.66 2.95 5.24
N ASN A 120 -23.72 3.80 5.60
CA ASN A 120 -23.86 5.26 5.67
C ASN A 120 -22.82 6.03 4.85
N GLY A 121 -22.03 5.32 4.01
CA GLY A 121 -20.98 5.89 3.16
C GLY A 121 -19.71 6.30 3.91
N THR A 122 -19.55 5.92 5.19
CA THR A 122 -18.32 6.14 5.93
C THR A 122 -17.21 5.20 5.45
N PHE A 123 -15.97 5.60 5.68
CA PHE A 123 -14.80 4.76 5.38
C PHE A 123 -14.44 3.90 6.59
N TYR A 124 -13.80 2.75 6.34
CA TYR A 124 -13.17 1.99 7.41
C TYR A 124 -12.16 2.84 8.19
N SER A 125 -12.09 2.59 9.48
CA SER A 125 -11.09 3.23 10.32
C SER A 125 -9.66 2.94 9.83
N PRO A 126 -8.75 3.93 9.80
CA PRO A 126 -7.33 3.70 9.49
C PRO A 126 -6.67 2.64 10.38
N ARG A 127 -7.21 2.37 11.58
CA ARG A 127 -6.75 1.27 12.44
C ARG A 127 -7.03 -0.11 11.85
N ARG A 128 -7.93 -0.24 10.88
CA ARG A 128 -8.30 -1.50 10.23
C ARG A 128 -7.68 -1.65 8.84
N VAL A 129 -7.60 -0.56 8.08
CA VAL A 129 -7.20 -0.59 6.66
C VAL A 129 -6.03 0.33 6.31
N GLY A 130 -5.48 1.05 7.28
CA GLY A 130 -4.43 2.04 7.02
C GLY A 130 -4.92 3.18 6.13
N ALA A 131 -4.12 3.56 5.15
CA ALA A 131 -4.48 4.56 4.14
C ALA A 131 -5.54 4.04 3.14
N GLY A 132 -5.79 2.73 3.12
CA GLY A 132 -6.75 2.09 2.23
C GLY A 132 -6.17 0.95 1.41
N LEU A 133 -6.89 0.54 0.37
CA LEU A 133 -6.46 -0.51 -0.56
C LEU A 133 -5.29 -0.04 -1.40
N VAL A 134 -4.21 -0.81 -1.40
CA VAL A 134 -3.03 -0.53 -2.23
C VAL A 134 -3.41 -0.44 -3.71
N ASP A 135 -2.97 0.61 -4.39
CA ASP A 135 -3.17 0.82 -5.82
C ASP A 135 -1.83 0.70 -6.54
N ALA A 136 -1.63 -0.44 -7.21
CA ALA A 136 -0.38 -0.72 -7.91
C ALA A 136 -0.13 0.26 -9.05
N GLN A 137 -1.17 0.62 -9.81
CA GLN A 137 -1.07 1.58 -10.90
C GLN A 137 -0.76 2.98 -10.35
N GLY A 138 -1.57 3.46 -9.40
CA GLY A 138 -1.35 4.75 -8.77
C GLY A 138 0.04 4.89 -8.19
N ALA A 139 0.50 3.90 -7.41
CA ALA A 139 1.81 3.93 -6.76
C ALA A 139 2.99 3.88 -7.75
N THR A 140 2.83 3.19 -8.89
CA THR A 140 3.90 3.09 -9.89
C THR A 140 3.91 4.21 -10.92
N THR A 141 2.83 5.00 -11.06
CA THR A 141 2.73 6.05 -12.08
C THR A 141 2.61 7.46 -11.51
N SER A 142 2.21 7.63 -10.24
CA SER A 142 2.05 8.96 -9.64
C SER A 142 3.36 9.74 -9.64
N SER A 143 3.32 10.96 -10.14
CA SER A 143 4.42 11.91 -10.06
C SER A 143 4.38 12.78 -8.79
N VAL A 144 3.37 12.60 -7.95
CA VAL A 144 3.22 13.35 -6.70
C VAL A 144 3.07 12.40 -5.53
N TYR A 145 3.75 12.70 -4.43
CA TYR A 145 3.62 11.94 -3.19
C TYR A 145 3.59 12.88 -1.97
N PRO A 146 2.80 12.51 -0.92
CA PRO A 146 2.75 13.27 0.33
C PRO A 146 3.91 12.91 1.26
N SER A 147 4.30 13.85 2.10
CA SER A 147 5.10 13.62 3.30
C SER A 147 4.61 14.51 4.43
N VAL A 148 4.83 14.10 5.68
CA VAL A 148 4.43 14.88 6.87
C VAL A 148 5.67 15.54 7.46
N VAL A 149 5.61 16.85 7.65
CA VAL A 149 6.71 17.62 8.26
C VAL A 149 6.79 17.30 9.75
N GLY A 150 7.98 16.93 10.23
CA GLY A 150 8.18 16.58 11.64
C GLY A 150 7.55 15.25 12.06
N ALA A 151 7.25 14.37 11.11
CA ALA A 151 6.76 13.03 11.44
C ALA A 151 7.73 12.27 12.35
N VAL A 152 7.21 11.54 13.34
CA VAL A 152 7.99 10.67 14.24
C VAL A 152 8.70 9.58 13.43
N ASP A 153 8.04 9.04 12.42
CA ASP A 153 8.66 8.17 11.41
C ASP A 153 8.65 8.89 10.05
N PRO A 154 9.77 9.52 9.65
CA PRO A 154 9.83 10.25 8.39
C PRO A 154 9.73 9.35 7.15
N SER A 155 9.81 8.03 7.32
CA SER A 155 9.60 7.07 6.23
C SER A 155 8.13 6.79 5.94
N ARG A 156 7.20 7.40 6.67
CA ARG A 156 5.74 7.23 6.54
C ARG A 156 5.04 8.58 6.49
N PRO A 157 4.07 8.79 5.60
CA PRO A 157 3.28 10.03 5.57
C PRO A 157 2.17 9.98 6.64
N LYS A 158 2.56 9.81 7.90
CA LYS A 158 1.66 9.77 9.07
C LYS A 158 2.00 10.89 10.03
N ALA A 159 0.99 11.67 10.43
CA ALA A 159 1.11 12.63 11.51
C ALA A 159 0.87 11.91 12.85
N ASP A 160 1.80 12.06 13.79
CA ASP A 160 1.58 11.73 15.19
C ASP A 160 1.13 13.00 15.90
N LEU A 161 -0.15 13.04 16.28
CA LEU A 161 -0.77 14.22 16.87
C LEU A 161 -0.71 14.21 18.41
N GLY A 162 -0.20 13.11 18.99
CA GLY A 162 -0.12 12.96 20.45
C GLY A 162 -1.48 13.00 21.14
N ASP A 163 -1.46 13.16 22.45
CA ASP A 163 -2.64 13.31 23.29
C ASP A 163 -3.04 14.78 23.42
N GLY A 164 -4.35 15.07 23.40
CA GLY A 164 -4.84 16.42 23.57
C GLY A 164 -6.36 16.53 23.44
N THR A 165 -6.91 17.59 24.00
CA THR A 165 -8.35 17.92 23.95
C THR A 165 -8.66 19.13 23.07
N SER A 166 -7.64 19.85 22.60
CA SER A 166 -7.73 20.98 21.67
C SER A 166 -7.34 20.53 20.26
N GLY A 167 -7.74 21.29 19.24
CA GLY A 167 -7.42 20.98 17.86
C GLY A 167 -5.92 20.80 17.60
N TRP A 168 -5.60 19.95 16.63
CA TRP A 168 -4.23 19.72 16.19
C TRP A 168 -3.98 20.37 14.83
N THR A 169 -2.75 20.79 14.63
CA THR A 169 -2.28 21.28 13.32
C THR A 169 -1.05 20.46 12.90
N PHE A 170 -1.03 20.01 11.68
CA PHE A 170 0.13 19.36 11.08
C PHE A 170 0.31 19.86 9.65
N GLN A 171 1.52 19.76 9.16
CA GLN A 171 1.89 20.22 7.83
C GLN A 171 2.19 19.03 6.92
N VAL A 172 1.57 19.02 5.74
CA VAL A 172 1.82 18.05 4.69
C VAL A 172 2.53 18.73 3.54
N THR A 173 3.61 18.14 3.07
CA THR A 173 4.29 18.53 1.84
C THR A 173 3.87 17.59 0.72
N LEU A 174 3.41 18.15 -0.42
CA LEU A 174 3.22 17.41 -1.65
C LEU A 174 4.44 17.66 -2.55
N THR A 175 5.19 16.60 -2.83
CA THR A 175 6.35 16.67 -3.72
C THR A 175 5.92 16.23 -5.12
N ASN A 176 6.06 17.13 -6.10
CA ASN A 176 5.86 16.83 -7.51
C ASN A 176 7.23 16.60 -8.17
N VAL A 177 7.42 15.44 -8.76
CA VAL A 177 8.66 15.06 -9.47
C VAL A 177 8.53 15.12 -10.98
N SER A 178 7.43 15.69 -11.49
CA SER A 178 7.22 15.93 -12.92
C SER A 178 7.33 17.40 -13.28
N ASP A 179 7.49 17.67 -14.57
CA ASP A 179 7.46 19.04 -15.12
C ASP A 179 6.03 19.56 -15.32
N THR A 180 5.01 18.76 -15.00
CA THR A 180 3.59 19.13 -15.18
C THR A 180 3.00 19.60 -13.85
N ALA A 181 2.29 20.72 -13.87
CA ALA A 181 1.56 21.22 -12.70
C ALA A 181 0.34 20.33 -12.41
N HIS A 182 0.12 19.99 -11.14
CA HIS A 182 -1.04 19.26 -10.67
C HIS A 182 -1.88 20.12 -9.74
N THR A 183 -3.19 20.07 -9.89
CA THR A 183 -4.15 20.78 -9.02
C THR A 183 -4.90 19.73 -8.17
N TYR A 184 -5.00 20.00 -6.88
CA TYR A 184 -5.73 19.20 -5.92
C TYR A 184 -6.85 20.04 -5.30
N THR A 185 -8.02 19.45 -5.12
CA THR A 185 -9.20 20.07 -4.51
C THR A 185 -9.67 19.24 -3.32
#